data_0736712e8a664df623e46b0f9512865c
#
_entry.id   0736712e8a664df623e46b0f9512865c
#
_cell.length_a   1.000
_cell.length_b   1.000
_cell.length_c   1.000
_cell.angle_alpha   90.00
_cell.angle_beta   90.00
_cell.angle_gamma   90.00
#
_symmetry.space_group_name_H-M   'P 1'
#
loop_
_entity.id
_entity.type
_entity.pdbx_description
1 polymer ?
#
loop_
_entity_poly.entity_id
_entity_poly.type
_entity_poly.pdbx_seq_one_letter_code
_entity_poly.pdbx_strand_id
1 'polypeptide(L)'
;MRGTVVNTPGYYYAISYWLSALVMILVHGCGKKDVWKYVHGVLSFISIFTVMFFTDGIKQMFFMPLMVCVFLLMLLYIRMAGELPWRETGFFCAKAFINAEFAASLCWQIHYFYTGDFSGQEKGTPEQMLWRVLHMVVIYAVLYILIYLIERYLKKDIEELQITRRELLVVYFVMIMVYCISNVSYVDVKSIFSAGTAMDVFIIRTLADLSGMAVLYAYHIQVKEIQMRFEKDTLRNIMDMQYKNYKLSKESIDIVNQKYHDLKHQINLLKSGADSEKAGEYLEQMEREIKIYETQNKTGNKVLDTILTSKSMHCQRHGIELKFMGEGQLLNFMEDMDISALFGNMLDNAIDAARGSEHKKVDIKLMIHNDSLIIE
;
A
#
# COMPACT_ATOMS: atom_id res chain seq x y z
N MET A 1 22.51 -37.21 -36.82
CA MET A 1 21.55 -37.74 -35.81
C MET A 1 21.06 -36.56 -34.99
N ARG A 2 19.82 -36.10 -35.23
CA ARG A 2 19.21 -35.07 -34.37
C ARG A 2 18.72 -35.79 -33.12
N GLY A 3 19.47 -35.68 -32.03
CA GLY A 3 19.09 -36.20 -30.73
C GLY A 3 17.75 -35.62 -30.33
N THR A 4 16.91 -36.41 -29.70
CA THR A 4 15.71 -35.95 -29.01
C THR A 4 16.15 -34.88 -28.02
N VAL A 5 15.57 -33.66 -28.14
CA VAL A 5 15.85 -32.57 -27.16
C VAL A 5 15.39 -33.05 -25.82
N VAL A 6 16.33 -33.31 -24.91
CA VAL A 6 16.04 -33.70 -23.53
C VAL A 6 15.46 -32.48 -22.82
N ASN A 7 14.27 -32.61 -22.30
CA ASN A 7 13.64 -31.54 -21.52
C ASN A 7 14.07 -31.61 -20.04
N THR A 8 13.93 -30.50 -19.33
CA THR A 8 14.02 -30.48 -17.88
C THR A 8 12.94 -31.40 -17.30
N PRO A 9 13.27 -32.34 -16.41
CA PRO A 9 12.29 -33.26 -15.83
C PRO A 9 11.18 -32.52 -15.08
N GLY A 10 9.93 -32.99 -15.19
CA GLY A 10 8.75 -32.33 -14.64
C GLY A 10 8.80 -32.09 -13.14
N TYR A 11 9.49 -32.96 -12.38
CA TYR A 11 9.62 -32.80 -10.92
C TYR A 11 10.46 -31.56 -10.51
N TYR A 12 11.43 -31.10 -11.34
CA TYR A 12 12.13 -29.83 -11.12
C TYR A 12 11.14 -28.66 -11.15
N TYR A 13 10.30 -28.62 -12.16
CA TYR A 13 9.27 -27.60 -12.30
C TYR A 13 8.24 -27.68 -11.17
N ALA A 14 7.77 -28.88 -10.82
CA ALA A 14 6.76 -29.06 -9.78
C ALA A 14 7.19 -28.46 -8.43
N ILE A 15 8.41 -28.77 -8.02
CA ILE A 15 8.99 -28.26 -6.77
C ILE A 15 9.19 -26.74 -6.87
N SER A 16 9.68 -26.26 -8.01
CA SER A 16 9.96 -24.86 -8.26
C SER A 16 8.70 -24.00 -8.22
N TYR A 17 7.61 -24.41 -8.89
CA TYR A 17 6.32 -23.70 -8.87
C TYR A 17 5.74 -23.60 -7.46
N TRP A 18 5.78 -24.70 -6.73
CA TRP A 18 5.28 -24.70 -5.36
C TRP A 18 6.11 -23.81 -4.43
N LEU A 19 7.45 -23.91 -4.48
CA LEU A 19 8.34 -23.07 -3.68
C LEU A 19 8.19 -21.59 -4.01
N SER A 20 8.08 -21.25 -5.28
CA SER A 20 7.90 -19.87 -5.70
C SER A 20 6.56 -19.27 -5.20
N ALA A 21 5.47 -20.04 -5.32
CA ALA A 21 4.17 -19.65 -4.76
C ALA A 21 4.24 -19.52 -3.24
N LEU A 22 4.92 -20.44 -2.56
CA LEU A 22 5.12 -20.40 -1.10
C LEU A 22 5.87 -19.12 -0.66
N VAL A 23 6.92 -18.71 -1.38
CA VAL A 23 7.66 -17.47 -1.08
C VAL A 23 6.73 -16.25 -1.19
N MET A 24 5.89 -16.17 -2.22
CA MET A 24 4.93 -15.07 -2.35
C MET A 24 3.92 -15.04 -1.19
N ILE A 25 3.42 -16.21 -0.78
CA ILE A 25 2.50 -16.33 0.37
C ILE A 25 3.18 -15.92 1.67
N LEU A 26 4.43 -16.34 1.91
CA LEU A 26 5.17 -16.01 3.13
C LEU A 26 5.47 -14.51 3.25
N VAL A 27 5.73 -13.87 2.13
CA VAL A 27 6.07 -12.44 2.12
C VAL A 27 4.82 -11.57 2.09
N HIS A 28 3.89 -11.81 1.16
CA HIS A 28 2.77 -10.91 0.87
C HIS A 28 1.44 -11.34 1.51
N GLY A 29 1.30 -12.60 1.90
CA GLY A 29 0.06 -13.11 2.49
C GLY A 29 -0.28 -12.48 3.85
N CYS A 30 -1.56 -12.44 4.18
CA CYS A 30 -2.04 -12.03 5.50
C CYS A 30 -1.55 -12.99 6.58
N GLY A 31 -0.92 -12.45 7.63
CA GLY A 31 -0.18 -13.20 8.65
C GLY A 31 -1.01 -14.07 9.62
N LYS A 32 -2.29 -14.34 9.35
CA LYS A 32 -3.11 -15.21 10.20
C LYS A 32 -2.55 -16.63 10.22
N LYS A 33 -2.24 -17.12 11.41
CA LYS A 33 -1.82 -18.52 11.61
C LYS A 33 -3.07 -19.41 11.57
N ASP A 34 -3.39 -19.91 10.38
CA ASP A 34 -4.49 -20.85 10.19
C ASP A 34 -3.94 -22.21 9.74
N VAL A 35 -4.44 -23.28 10.35
CA VAL A 35 -4.10 -24.67 9.97
C VAL A 35 -4.45 -24.93 8.50
N TRP A 36 -5.49 -24.29 7.98
CA TRP A 36 -5.89 -24.40 6.59
C TRP A 36 -4.82 -23.99 5.58
N LYS A 37 -3.92 -23.08 5.92
CA LYS A 37 -2.78 -22.72 5.05
C LYS A 37 -1.86 -23.88 4.76
N TYR A 38 -1.59 -24.70 5.77
CA TYR A 38 -0.77 -25.91 5.61
C TYR A 38 -1.50 -26.96 4.78
N VAL A 39 -2.82 -27.13 5.00
CA VAL A 39 -3.65 -28.04 4.20
C VAL A 39 -3.64 -27.63 2.73
N HIS A 40 -3.86 -26.35 2.43
CA HIS A 40 -3.78 -25.82 1.07
C HIS A 40 -2.38 -25.98 0.48
N GLY A 41 -1.34 -25.80 1.27
CA GLY A 41 0.06 -26.04 0.87
C GLY A 41 0.30 -27.48 0.41
N VAL A 42 -0.12 -28.46 1.20
CA VAL A 42 0.03 -29.89 0.86
C VAL A 42 -0.82 -30.26 -0.36
N LEU A 43 -2.08 -29.84 -0.39
CA LEU A 43 -2.97 -30.14 -1.52
C LEU A 43 -2.45 -29.54 -2.83
N SER A 44 -1.97 -28.29 -2.81
CA SER A 44 -1.40 -27.66 -4.00
C SER A 44 -0.11 -28.34 -4.47
N PHE A 45 0.75 -28.76 -3.52
CA PHE A 45 1.95 -29.51 -3.87
C PHE A 45 1.61 -30.80 -4.60
N ILE A 46 0.70 -31.60 -4.03
CA ILE A 46 0.26 -32.88 -4.62
C ILE A 46 -0.35 -32.63 -6.01
N SER A 47 -1.21 -31.61 -6.15
CA SER A 47 -1.88 -31.30 -7.42
C SER A 47 -0.87 -30.87 -8.49
N ILE A 48 0.03 -29.94 -8.19
CA ILE A 48 1.05 -29.45 -9.13
C ILE A 48 2.00 -30.60 -9.50
N PHE A 49 2.44 -31.37 -8.51
CA PHE A 49 3.35 -32.50 -8.74
C PHE A 49 2.71 -33.56 -9.65
N THR A 50 1.43 -33.90 -9.41
CA THR A 50 0.69 -34.85 -10.25
C THR A 50 0.58 -34.36 -11.68
N VAL A 51 0.21 -33.10 -11.88
CA VAL A 51 0.11 -32.52 -13.24
C VAL A 51 1.48 -32.57 -13.93
N MET A 52 2.55 -32.15 -13.27
CA MET A 52 3.88 -32.11 -13.84
C MET A 52 4.49 -33.50 -14.08
N PHE A 53 4.15 -34.49 -13.25
CA PHE A 53 4.57 -35.89 -13.46
C PHE A 53 4.03 -36.45 -14.77
N PHE A 54 2.80 -36.10 -15.14
CA PHE A 54 2.22 -36.53 -16.41
C PHE A 54 2.78 -35.77 -17.62
N THR A 55 3.46 -34.61 -17.44
CA THR A 55 4.03 -33.86 -18.56
C THR A 55 5.20 -34.55 -19.23
N ASP A 56 5.98 -35.36 -18.50
CA ASP A 56 7.17 -36.03 -19.05
C ASP A 56 6.86 -37.02 -20.19
N GLY A 57 5.61 -37.47 -20.32
CA GLY A 57 5.19 -38.42 -21.35
C GLY A 57 4.23 -37.84 -22.45
N ILE A 58 3.90 -36.55 -22.34
CA ILE A 58 2.88 -35.95 -23.22
C ILE A 58 3.48 -35.40 -24.51
N LYS A 59 2.69 -35.49 -25.61
CA LYS A 59 3.03 -34.84 -26.88
C LYS A 59 3.16 -33.33 -26.68
N GLN A 60 4.18 -32.74 -27.30
CA GLN A 60 4.49 -31.29 -27.19
C GLN A 60 3.28 -30.35 -27.42
N MET A 61 2.32 -30.77 -28.26
CA MET A 61 1.09 -30.02 -28.50
C MET A 61 0.23 -29.76 -27.24
N PHE A 62 0.26 -30.68 -26.26
CA PHE A 62 -0.53 -30.55 -25.02
C PHE A 62 0.23 -29.85 -23.88
N PHE A 63 1.50 -29.53 -24.10
CA PHE A 63 2.33 -28.90 -23.10
C PHE A 63 1.80 -27.52 -22.71
N MET A 64 1.49 -26.65 -23.67
CA MET A 64 0.96 -25.29 -23.40
C MET A 64 -0.36 -25.28 -22.61
N PRO A 65 -1.41 -26.04 -22.98
CA PRO A 65 -2.63 -26.11 -22.19
C PRO A 65 -2.40 -26.60 -20.75
N LEU A 66 -1.47 -27.55 -20.57
CA LEU A 66 -1.18 -28.10 -19.26
C LEU A 66 -0.51 -27.08 -18.34
N MET A 67 0.35 -26.24 -18.90
CA MET A 67 1.00 -25.15 -18.14
C MET A 67 0.00 -24.07 -17.69
N VAL A 68 -1.07 -23.84 -18.46
CA VAL A 68 -2.19 -23.00 -18.01
C VAL A 68 -2.87 -23.60 -16.78
N CYS A 69 -3.04 -24.95 -16.74
CA CYS A 69 -3.58 -25.60 -15.55
C CYS A 69 -2.67 -25.43 -14.33
N VAL A 70 -1.34 -25.56 -14.51
CA VAL A 70 -0.38 -25.31 -13.41
C VAL A 70 -0.44 -23.88 -12.93
N PHE A 71 -0.49 -22.90 -13.85
CA PHE A 71 -0.65 -21.49 -13.48
C PHE A 71 -1.93 -21.25 -12.67
N LEU A 72 -3.06 -21.84 -13.07
CA LEU A 72 -4.32 -21.74 -12.31
C LEU A 72 -4.24 -22.39 -10.93
N LEU A 73 -3.55 -23.54 -10.80
CA LEU A 73 -3.31 -24.17 -9.49
C LEU A 73 -2.46 -23.28 -8.58
N MET A 74 -1.40 -22.67 -9.10
CA MET A 74 -0.60 -21.69 -8.36
C MET A 74 -1.43 -20.48 -7.94
N LEU A 75 -2.26 -19.95 -8.85
CA LEU A 75 -3.14 -18.82 -8.58
C LEU A 75 -4.10 -19.15 -7.42
N LEU A 76 -4.75 -20.30 -7.46
CA LEU A 76 -5.64 -20.76 -6.41
C LEU A 76 -4.90 -20.94 -5.08
N TYR A 77 -3.69 -21.50 -5.11
CA TYR A 77 -2.87 -21.68 -3.91
C TYR A 77 -2.52 -20.33 -3.27
N ILE A 78 -2.00 -19.38 -4.05
CA ILE A 78 -1.66 -18.05 -3.55
C ILE A 78 -2.90 -17.32 -3.03
N ARG A 79 -4.05 -17.46 -3.70
CA ARG A 79 -5.31 -16.84 -3.29
C ARG A 79 -5.84 -17.40 -1.98
N MET A 80 -5.88 -18.73 -1.84
CA MET A 80 -6.47 -19.39 -0.67
C MET A 80 -5.55 -19.32 0.56
N ALA A 81 -4.25 -19.55 0.38
CA ALA A 81 -3.30 -19.55 1.48
C ALA A 81 -2.78 -18.14 1.82
N GLY A 82 -2.74 -17.20 0.86
CA GLY A 82 -2.28 -15.84 1.06
C GLY A 82 -3.38 -14.86 1.47
N GLU A 83 -4.66 -15.17 1.21
CA GLU A 83 -5.82 -14.29 1.45
C GLU A 83 -5.73 -12.94 0.72
N LEU A 84 -4.99 -12.87 -0.39
CA LEU A 84 -4.77 -11.66 -1.15
C LEU A 84 -5.96 -11.34 -2.08
N PRO A 85 -6.25 -10.06 -2.39
CA PRO A 85 -7.21 -9.70 -3.44
C PRO A 85 -6.85 -10.31 -4.80
N TRP A 86 -7.84 -10.55 -5.67
CA TRP A 86 -7.63 -11.24 -6.95
C TRP A 86 -6.58 -10.59 -7.86
N ARG A 87 -6.49 -9.27 -7.88
CA ARG A 87 -5.52 -8.55 -8.74
C ARG A 87 -4.09 -8.72 -8.25
N GLU A 88 -3.89 -8.61 -6.96
CA GLU A 88 -2.59 -8.82 -6.30
C GLU A 88 -2.17 -10.29 -6.41
N THR A 89 -3.13 -11.22 -6.18
CA THR A 89 -2.91 -12.65 -6.39
C THR A 89 -2.40 -12.92 -7.81
N GLY A 90 -3.05 -12.35 -8.83
CA GLY A 90 -2.65 -12.50 -10.22
C GLY A 90 -1.27 -11.93 -10.52
N PHE A 91 -0.96 -10.77 -9.96
CA PHE A 91 0.35 -10.11 -10.11
C PHE A 91 1.48 -10.95 -9.49
N PHE A 92 1.32 -11.38 -8.25
CA PHE A 92 2.32 -12.22 -7.57
C PHE A 92 2.40 -13.62 -8.16
N CYS A 93 1.28 -14.18 -8.67
CA CYS A 93 1.29 -15.46 -9.36
C CYS A 93 2.12 -15.41 -10.64
N ALA A 94 1.98 -14.37 -11.46
CA ALA A 94 2.77 -14.20 -12.67
C ALA A 94 4.28 -14.08 -12.37
N LYS A 95 4.65 -13.33 -11.31
CA LYS A 95 6.05 -13.28 -10.85
C LYS A 95 6.53 -14.63 -10.36
N ALA A 96 5.72 -15.31 -9.55
CA ALA A 96 6.04 -16.64 -9.04
C ALA A 96 6.26 -17.64 -10.18
N PHE A 97 5.44 -17.57 -11.22
CA PHE A 97 5.56 -18.45 -12.38
C PHE A 97 6.89 -18.25 -13.11
N ILE A 98 7.28 -17.02 -13.43
CA ILE A 98 8.58 -16.74 -14.09
C ILE A 98 9.77 -17.05 -13.18
N ASN A 99 9.69 -16.76 -11.89
CA ASN A 99 10.74 -17.15 -10.94
C ASN A 99 10.93 -18.67 -10.90
N ALA A 100 9.84 -19.43 -10.99
CA ALA A 100 9.88 -20.87 -11.00
C ALA A 100 10.46 -21.45 -12.30
N GLU A 101 10.08 -20.88 -13.45
CA GLU A 101 10.68 -21.24 -14.76
C GLU A 101 12.20 -21.01 -14.72
N PHE A 102 12.63 -19.83 -14.28
CA PHE A 102 14.04 -19.50 -14.15
C PHE A 102 14.78 -20.48 -13.23
N ALA A 103 14.24 -20.73 -12.03
CA ALA A 103 14.91 -21.59 -11.06
C ALA A 103 15.03 -23.04 -11.56
N ALA A 104 13.99 -23.58 -12.20
CA ALA A 104 14.01 -24.93 -12.75
C ALA A 104 14.99 -25.02 -13.94
N SER A 105 14.96 -24.04 -14.85
CA SER A 105 15.86 -24.00 -16.03
C SER A 105 17.32 -23.86 -15.59
N LEU A 106 17.63 -22.97 -14.69
CA LEU A 106 19.00 -22.77 -14.19
C LEU A 106 19.51 -24.00 -13.43
N CYS A 107 18.69 -24.56 -12.58
CA CYS A 107 19.06 -25.74 -11.79
C CYS A 107 19.39 -26.92 -12.71
N TRP A 108 18.55 -27.16 -13.75
CA TRP A 108 18.80 -28.22 -14.72
C TRP A 108 20.02 -27.93 -15.60
N GLN A 109 20.23 -26.68 -16.04
CA GLN A 109 21.40 -26.28 -16.82
C GLN A 109 22.71 -26.52 -16.05
N ILE A 110 22.75 -26.15 -14.76
CA ILE A 110 23.93 -26.38 -13.92
C ILE A 110 24.16 -27.88 -13.72
N HIS A 111 23.11 -28.65 -13.43
CA HIS A 111 23.23 -30.09 -13.28
C HIS A 111 23.79 -30.74 -14.55
N TYR A 112 23.23 -30.37 -15.69
CA TYR A 112 23.65 -30.85 -17.02
C TYR A 112 25.11 -30.52 -17.33
N PHE A 113 25.56 -29.31 -17.00
CA PHE A 113 26.94 -28.88 -17.23
C PHE A 113 27.95 -29.72 -16.46
N TYR A 114 27.65 -30.09 -15.21
CA TYR A 114 28.58 -30.85 -14.37
C TYR A 114 28.53 -32.36 -14.62
N THR A 115 27.38 -32.90 -14.97
CA THR A 115 27.22 -34.35 -15.08
C THR A 115 27.31 -34.86 -16.51
N GLY A 116 27.17 -33.97 -17.52
CA GLY A 116 27.11 -34.37 -18.93
C GLY A 116 25.94 -35.30 -19.26
N ASP A 117 25.02 -35.48 -18.33
CA ASP A 117 23.93 -36.43 -18.39
C ASP A 117 22.74 -35.85 -19.16
N PHE A 118 22.71 -36.23 -20.44
CA PHE A 118 21.69 -35.79 -21.40
C PHE A 118 20.39 -36.59 -21.33
N SER A 119 20.43 -37.73 -20.68
CA SER A 119 19.29 -38.64 -20.60
C SER A 119 18.63 -38.54 -19.21
N GLY A 120 17.67 -37.67 -19.02
CA GLY A 120 16.82 -37.68 -17.84
C GLY A 120 16.04 -38.99 -17.62
N GLN A 121 16.22 -39.96 -18.55
CA GLN A 121 15.53 -41.25 -18.56
C GLN A 121 16.43 -42.45 -18.23
N GLU A 122 17.75 -42.33 -18.23
CA GLU A 122 18.58 -43.41 -17.76
C GLU A 122 18.52 -43.53 -16.23
N LYS A 123 18.22 -44.74 -15.75
CA LYS A 123 18.31 -45.13 -14.34
C LYS A 123 19.76 -45.01 -13.90
N GLY A 124 20.16 -43.83 -13.50
CA GLY A 124 21.47 -43.57 -12.93
C GLY A 124 21.72 -44.46 -11.72
N THR A 125 22.99 -44.64 -11.37
CA THR A 125 23.35 -45.32 -10.11
C THR A 125 22.70 -44.57 -8.92
N PRO A 126 22.40 -45.24 -7.81
CA PRO A 126 21.84 -44.58 -6.61
C PRO A 126 22.65 -43.34 -6.18
N GLU A 127 23.96 -43.39 -6.39
CA GLU A 127 24.88 -42.29 -6.09
C GLU A 127 24.67 -41.10 -7.00
N GLN A 128 24.46 -41.28 -8.30
CA GLN A 128 24.14 -40.19 -9.23
C GLN A 128 22.77 -39.58 -8.91
N MET A 129 21.81 -40.39 -8.49
CA MET A 129 20.50 -39.90 -8.07
C MET A 129 20.59 -39.03 -6.81
N LEU A 130 21.42 -39.42 -5.85
CA LEU A 130 21.69 -38.64 -4.63
C LEU A 130 22.32 -37.28 -4.98
N TRP A 131 23.32 -37.27 -5.86
CA TRP A 131 23.95 -36.02 -6.33
C TRP A 131 22.97 -35.12 -7.07
N ARG A 132 22.06 -35.64 -7.87
CA ARG A 132 20.99 -34.82 -8.53
C ARG A 132 20.11 -34.14 -7.49
N VAL A 133 19.64 -34.88 -6.50
CA VAL A 133 18.79 -34.31 -5.42
C VAL A 133 19.56 -33.31 -4.60
N LEU A 134 20.82 -33.58 -4.26
CA LEU A 134 21.64 -32.63 -3.49
C LEU A 134 21.87 -31.33 -4.23
N HIS A 135 22.23 -31.36 -5.52
CA HIS A 135 22.38 -30.15 -6.35
C HIS A 135 21.08 -29.37 -6.41
N MET A 136 19.95 -30.05 -6.65
CA MET A 136 18.64 -29.40 -6.70
C MET A 136 18.30 -28.68 -5.38
N VAL A 137 18.50 -29.35 -4.24
CA VAL A 137 18.22 -28.78 -2.90
C VAL A 137 19.08 -27.56 -2.65
N VAL A 138 20.39 -27.64 -2.92
CA VAL A 138 21.33 -26.53 -2.69
C VAL A 138 20.98 -25.33 -3.57
N ILE A 139 20.79 -25.54 -4.87
CA ILE A 139 20.52 -24.45 -5.83
C ILE A 139 19.18 -23.79 -5.51
N TYR A 140 18.13 -24.59 -5.25
CA TYR A 140 16.82 -24.04 -4.89
C TYR A 140 16.85 -23.31 -3.54
N ALA A 141 17.55 -23.83 -2.54
CA ALA A 141 17.70 -23.13 -1.27
C ALA A 141 18.34 -21.75 -1.45
N VAL A 142 19.44 -21.66 -2.19
CA VAL A 142 20.12 -20.37 -2.46
C VAL A 142 19.21 -19.43 -3.23
N LEU A 143 18.58 -19.88 -4.32
CA LEU A 143 17.74 -19.05 -5.16
C LEU A 143 16.50 -18.54 -4.42
N TYR A 144 15.78 -19.43 -3.74
CA TYR A 144 14.54 -19.03 -3.06
C TYR A 144 14.78 -18.22 -1.78
N ILE A 145 15.92 -18.39 -1.10
CA ILE A 145 16.34 -17.48 -0.03
C ILE A 145 16.61 -16.10 -0.62
N LEU A 146 17.31 -16.00 -1.74
CA LEU A 146 17.58 -14.72 -2.41
C LEU A 146 16.26 -14.04 -2.85
N ILE A 147 15.38 -14.77 -3.52
CA ILE A 147 14.07 -14.27 -3.95
C ILE A 147 13.26 -13.81 -2.73
N TYR A 148 13.22 -14.57 -1.65
CA TYR A 148 12.55 -14.20 -0.41
C TYR A 148 13.08 -12.89 0.18
N LEU A 149 14.42 -12.71 0.21
CA LEU A 149 15.04 -11.49 0.71
C LEU A 149 14.70 -10.28 -0.16
N ILE A 150 14.70 -10.43 -1.48
CA ILE A 150 14.31 -9.38 -2.43
C ILE A 150 12.84 -9.01 -2.23
N GLU A 151 11.93 -9.99 -2.19
CA GLU A 151 10.49 -9.74 -1.99
C GLU A 151 10.21 -9.08 -0.63
N ARG A 152 10.88 -9.52 0.42
CA ARG A 152 10.78 -8.93 1.75
C ARG A 152 11.27 -7.47 1.77
N TYR A 153 12.36 -7.18 1.05
CA TYR A 153 12.86 -5.81 0.90
C TYR A 153 11.86 -4.94 0.13
N LEU A 154 11.25 -5.46 -0.94
CA LEU A 154 10.25 -4.73 -1.71
C LEU A 154 8.97 -4.45 -0.90
N LYS A 155 8.57 -5.33 0.01
CA LYS A 155 7.38 -5.13 0.85
C LYS A 155 7.58 -4.08 1.95
N LYS A 156 8.82 -3.78 2.36
CA LYS A 156 9.13 -3.02 3.60
C LYS A 156 8.44 -1.66 3.74
N ASP A 157 8.21 -0.95 2.64
CA ASP A 157 7.76 0.45 2.69
C ASP A 157 6.27 0.64 2.32
N ILE A 158 5.57 -0.43 1.94
CA ILE A 158 4.15 -0.39 1.55
C ILE A 158 3.43 -1.56 2.19
N GLU A 159 2.38 -1.29 2.98
CA GLU A 159 1.57 -2.35 3.60
C GLU A 159 0.76 -3.13 2.57
N GLU A 160 0.18 -2.44 1.59
CA GLU A 160 -0.64 -3.05 0.52
C GLU A 160 -0.29 -2.43 -0.85
N LEU A 161 0.18 -3.26 -1.76
CA LEU A 161 0.41 -2.86 -3.15
C LEU A 161 -0.92 -2.90 -3.92
N GLN A 162 -1.46 -1.75 -4.26
CA GLN A 162 -2.72 -1.67 -5.02
C GLN A 162 -2.46 -1.86 -6.53
N ILE A 163 -2.84 -3.02 -7.04
CA ILE A 163 -2.67 -3.36 -8.46
C ILE A 163 -3.89 -2.96 -9.27
N THR A 164 -3.69 -2.16 -10.31
CA THR A 164 -4.72 -1.79 -11.27
C THR A 164 -4.91 -2.88 -12.33
N ARG A 165 -6.04 -2.83 -13.07
CA ARG A 165 -6.26 -3.76 -14.19
C ARG A 165 -5.21 -3.62 -15.29
N ARG A 166 -4.71 -2.39 -15.54
CA ARG A 166 -3.70 -2.13 -16.57
C ARG A 166 -2.36 -2.77 -16.21
N GLU A 167 -1.93 -2.62 -14.96
CA GLU A 167 -0.69 -3.21 -14.45
C GLU A 167 -0.73 -4.74 -14.50
N LEU A 168 -1.87 -5.33 -14.15
CA LEU A 168 -2.06 -6.78 -14.24
C LEU A 168 -1.95 -7.27 -15.70
N LEU A 169 -2.57 -6.55 -16.65
CA LEU A 169 -2.47 -6.89 -18.08
C LEU A 169 -1.03 -6.81 -18.59
N VAL A 170 -0.26 -5.79 -18.20
CA VAL A 170 1.15 -5.66 -18.56
C VAL A 170 1.97 -6.83 -18.04
N VAL A 171 1.78 -7.20 -16.78
CA VAL A 171 2.50 -8.33 -16.17
C VAL A 171 2.16 -9.65 -16.84
N TYR A 172 0.90 -9.90 -17.16
CA TYR A 172 0.48 -11.09 -17.89
C TYR A 172 1.02 -11.13 -19.33
N PHE A 173 1.04 -9.98 -20.01
CA PHE A 173 1.64 -9.88 -21.33
C PHE A 173 3.13 -10.22 -21.30
N VAL A 174 3.88 -9.64 -20.36
CA VAL A 174 5.31 -9.95 -20.19
C VAL A 174 5.51 -11.43 -19.85
N MET A 175 4.75 -11.98 -18.91
CA MET A 175 4.82 -13.39 -18.53
C MET A 175 4.59 -14.32 -19.74
N ILE A 176 3.54 -14.08 -20.51
CA ILE A 176 3.20 -14.89 -21.70
C ILE A 176 4.31 -14.78 -22.74
N MET A 177 4.80 -13.57 -23.04
CA MET A 177 5.87 -13.37 -24.00
C MET A 177 7.16 -14.09 -23.60
N VAL A 178 7.57 -13.94 -22.34
CA VAL A 178 8.77 -14.64 -21.82
C VAL A 178 8.61 -16.15 -21.91
N TYR A 179 7.45 -16.65 -21.46
CA TYR A 179 7.16 -18.07 -21.50
C TYR A 179 7.14 -18.62 -22.94
N CYS A 180 6.57 -17.90 -23.91
CA CYS A 180 6.59 -18.30 -25.30
C CYS A 180 8.01 -18.34 -25.87
N ILE A 181 8.83 -17.31 -25.60
CA ILE A 181 10.23 -17.25 -26.06
C ILE A 181 11.05 -18.36 -25.43
N SER A 182 10.91 -18.59 -24.14
CA SER A 182 11.60 -19.63 -23.39
C SER A 182 11.30 -21.04 -23.93
N ASN A 183 10.07 -21.29 -24.38
CA ASN A 183 9.63 -22.62 -24.79
C ASN A 183 9.54 -22.84 -26.32
N VAL A 184 9.73 -21.81 -27.14
CA VAL A 184 9.65 -21.93 -28.64
C VAL A 184 10.59 -22.99 -29.20
N SER A 185 11.83 -23.01 -28.72
CA SER A 185 12.83 -23.98 -29.18
C SER A 185 12.50 -25.42 -28.81
N TYR A 186 11.66 -25.62 -27.78
CA TYR A 186 11.20 -26.93 -27.35
C TYR A 186 9.98 -27.42 -28.12
N VAL A 187 9.01 -26.51 -28.39
CA VAL A 187 7.73 -26.84 -29.02
C VAL A 187 7.90 -27.07 -30.53
N ASP A 188 8.74 -26.29 -31.22
CA ASP A 188 8.96 -26.43 -32.66
C ASP A 188 10.45 -26.49 -33.01
N VAL A 189 10.96 -27.69 -33.18
CA VAL A 189 12.34 -27.98 -33.57
C VAL A 189 12.71 -27.45 -34.96
N LYS A 190 11.72 -27.04 -35.79
CA LYS A 190 11.92 -26.50 -37.14
C LYS A 190 11.70 -24.99 -37.21
N SER A 191 11.47 -24.31 -36.11
CA SER A 191 11.28 -22.85 -36.10
C SER A 191 12.57 -22.11 -36.43
N ILE A 192 12.43 -20.85 -36.85
CA ILE A 192 13.57 -19.93 -37.03
C ILE A 192 14.35 -19.70 -35.71
N PHE A 193 13.73 -19.99 -34.58
CA PHE A 193 14.32 -19.88 -33.24
C PHE A 193 14.84 -21.23 -32.73
N SER A 194 14.86 -22.29 -33.53
CA SER A 194 15.37 -23.58 -33.13
C SER A 194 16.88 -23.55 -32.93
N ALA A 195 17.33 -23.98 -31.76
CA ALA A 195 18.74 -24.08 -31.43
C ALA A 195 19.39 -25.33 -32.07
N GLY A 196 20.68 -25.23 -32.35
CA GLY A 196 21.45 -26.34 -32.99
C GLY A 196 21.78 -27.48 -32.04
N THR A 197 21.92 -27.18 -30.74
CA THR A 197 22.28 -28.14 -29.70
C THR A 197 21.32 -28.04 -28.49
N ALA A 198 21.27 -29.11 -27.68
CA ALA A 198 20.46 -29.11 -26.44
C ALA A 198 20.96 -28.04 -25.46
N MET A 199 22.25 -27.80 -25.43
CA MET A 199 22.84 -26.77 -24.57
C MET A 199 22.38 -25.37 -24.92
N ASP A 200 22.28 -25.07 -26.24
CA ASP A 200 21.77 -23.78 -26.74
C ASP A 200 20.30 -23.55 -26.28
N VAL A 201 19.47 -24.61 -26.30
CA VAL A 201 18.08 -24.56 -25.84
C VAL A 201 18.03 -24.17 -24.36
N PHE A 202 18.88 -24.77 -23.51
CA PHE A 202 18.92 -24.47 -22.09
C PHE A 202 19.42 -23.04 -21.81
N ILE A 203 20.44 -22.57 -22.53
CA ILE A 203 20.97 -21.21 -22.40
C ILE A 203 19.89 -20.19 -22.80
N ILE A 204 19.22 -20.38 -23.94
CA ILE A 204 18.14 -19.48 -24.40
C ILE A 204 17.02 -19.42 -23.35
N ARG A 205 16.59 -20.58 -22.85
CA ARG A 205 15.53 -20.68 -21.84
C ARG A 205 15.92 -19.93 -20.56
N THR A 206 17.07 -20.24 -19.99
CA THR A 206 17.54 -19.61 -18.74
C THR A 206 17.71 -18.11 -18.91
N LEU A 207 18.25 -17.62 -20.03
CA LEU A 207 18.42 -16.19 -20.29
C LEU A 207 17.09 -15.49 -20.53
N ALA A 208 16.14 -16.12 -21.23
CA ALA A 208 14.80 -15.56 -21.43
C ALA A 208 14.06 -15.41 -20.08
N ASP A 209 14.09 -16.46 -19.24
CA ASP A 209 13.45 -16.46 -17.94
C ASP A 209 14.10 -15.45 -16.98
N LEU A 210 15.45 -15.35 -16.96
CA LEU A 210 16.18 -14.34 -16.21
C LEU A 210 15.81 -12.93 -16.63
N SER A 211 15.75 -12.69 -17.96
CA SER A 211 15.36 -11.38 -18.50
C SER A 211 13.92 -11.03 -18.11
N GLY A 212 13.01 -12.00 -18.21
CA GLY A 212 11.63 -11.84 -17.76
C GLY A 212 11.51 -11.54 -16.28
N MET A 213 12.26 -12.26 -15.47
CA MET A 213 12.34 -11.99 -14.02
C MET A 213 12.82 -10.56 -13.77
N ALA A 214 13.92 -10.13 -14.40
CA ALA A 214 14.45 -8.77 -14.23
C ALA A 214 13.43 -7.70 -14.62
N VAL A 215 12.72 -7.88 -15.75
CA VAL A 215 11.67 -6.97 -16.22
C VAL A 215 10.51 -6.90 -15.21
N LEU A 216 10.04 -8.05 -14.70
CA LEU A 216 8.93 -8.07 -13.74
C LEU A 216 9.32 -7.45 -12.39
N TYR A 217 10.56 -7.63 -11.95
CA TYR A 217 11.05 -6.98 -10.72
C TYR A 217 11.23 -5.47 -10.92
N ALA A 218 11.80 -5.03 -12.05
CA ALA A 218 11.89 -3.62 -12.39
C ALA A 218 10.50 -2.96 -12.47
N TYR A 219 9.55 -3.63 -13.08
CA TYR A 219 8.17 -3.17 -13.16
C TYR A 219 7.52 -3.08 -11.77
N HIS A 220 7.73 -4.07 -10.90
CA HIS A 220 7.24 -4.03 -9.52
C HIS A 220 7.81 -2.81 -8.75
N ILE A 221 9.11 -2.55 -8.88
CA ILE A 221 9.74 -1.38 -8.25
C ILE A 221 9.12 -0.08 -8.81
N GLN A 222 8.89 0.00 -10.11
CA GLN A 222 8.29 1.17 -10.74
C GLN A 222 6.85 1.41 -10.26
N VAL A 223 6.01 0.39 -10.20
CA VAL A 223 4.64 0.49 -9.68
C VAL A 223 4.64 0.98 -8.23
N LYS A 224 5.50 0.37 -7.40
CA LYS A 224 5.70 0.78 -6.00
C LYS A 224 6.12 2.25 -5.90
N GLU A 225 7.07 2.70 -6.69
CA GLU A 225 7.58 4.08 -6.66
C GLU A 225 6.50 5.09 -7.08
N ILE A 226 5.72 4.77 -8.11
CA ILE A 226 4.59 5.60 -8.55
C ILE A 226 3.55 5.73 -7.43
N GLN A 227 3.18 4.64 -6.77
CA GLN A 227 2.23 4.64 -5.67
C GLN A 227 2.72 5.50 -4.50
N MET A 228 3.98 5.32 -4.07
CA MET A 228 4.57 6.13 -2.99
C MET A 228 4.64 7.62 -3.34
N ARG A 229 4.97 7.97 -4.59
CA ARG A 229 4.97 9.36 -5.05
C ARG A 229 3.57 9.95 -4.99
N PHE A 230 2.56 9.22 -5.45
CA PHE A 230 1.17 9.66 -5.41
C PHE A 230 0.68 9.91 -3.98
N GLU A 231 0.97 9.00 -3.05
CA GLU A 231 0.63 9.17 -1.63
C GLU A 231 1.32 10.39 -1.02
N LYS A 232 2.63 10.56 -1.29
CA LYS A 232 3.39 11.72 -0.82
C LYS A 232 2.86 13.04 -1.36
N ASP A 233 2.53 13.11 -2.66
CA ASP A 233 1.98 14.31 -3.28
C ASP A 233 0.58 14.62 -2.74
N THR A 234 -0.24 13.61 -2.48
CA THR A 234 -1.55 13.76 -1.86
C THR A 234 -1.43 14.34 -0.44
N LEU A 235 -0.55 13.79 0.38
CA LEU A 235 -0.28 14.29 1.74
C LEU A 235 0.21 15.75 1.70
N ARG A 236 1.13 16.06 0.79
CA ARG A 236 1.63 17.42 0.61
C ARG A 236 0.53 18.41 0.23
N ASN A 237 -0.35 18.03 -0.70
CA ASN A 237 -1.49 18.86 -1.10
C ASN A 237 -2.46 19.11 0.07
N ILE A 238 -2.71 18.10 0.91
CA ILE A 238 -3.53 18.25 2.12
C ILE A 238 -2.87 19.23 3.09
N MET A 239 -1.58 19.11 3.34
CA MET A 239 -0.84 20.01 4.23
C MET A 239 -0.84 21.44 3.71
N ASP A 240 -0.61 21.67 2.40
CA ASP A 240 -0.65 22.98 1.78
C ASP A 240 -2.04 23.62 1.88
N MET A 241 -3.09 22.82 1.72
CA MET A 241 -4.48 23.29 1.88
C MET A 241 -4.79 23.68 3.33
N GLN A 242 -4.35 22.86 4.30
CA GLN A 242 -4.51 23.18 5.73
C GLN A 242 -3.76 24.45 6.09
N TYR A 243 -2.53 24.62 5.61
CA TYR A 243 -1.74 25.82 5.85
C TYR A 243 -2.40 27.08 5.26
N LYS A 244 -2.94 27.00 4.04
CA LYS A 244 -3.72 28.11 3.43
C LYS A 244 -4.95 28.47 4.25
N ASN A 245 -5.70 27.47 4.72
CA ASN A 245 -6.87 27.68 5.56
C ASN A 245 -6.50 28.34 6.90
N TYR A 246 -5.40 27.89 7.52
CA TYR A 246 -4.86 28.52 8.72
C TYR A 246 -4.50 29.98 8.48
N LYS A 247 -3.77 30.27 7.39
CA LYS A 247 -3.38 31.66 7.04
C LYS A 247 -4.60 32.56 6.82
N LEU A 248 -5.59 32.09 6.08
CA LEU A 248 -6.85 32.83 5.84
C LEU A 248 -7.62 33.09 7.16
N SER A 249 -7.67 32.08 8.03
CA SER A 249 -8.30 32.23 9.35
C SER A 249 -7.58 33.29 10.18
N LYS A 250 -6.23 33.24 10.22
CA LYS A 250 -5.40 34.22 10.93
C LYS A 250 -5.61 35.65 10.39
N GLU A 251 -5.55 35.83 9.06
CA GLU A 251 -5.79 37.15 8.43
C GLU A 251 -7.20 37.67 8.75
N SER A 252 -8.23 36.82 8.72
CA SER A 252 -9.59 37.20 9.08
C SER A 252 -9.71 37.70 10.51
N ILE A 253 -8.97 37.05 11.42
CA ILE A 253 -8.94 37.40 12.85
C ILE A 253 -8.21 38.74 13.06
N ASP A 254 -7.08 38.95 12.39
CA ASP A 254 -6.33 40.19 12.48
C ASP A 254 -7.19 41.37 12.00
N ILE A 255 -7.98 41.21 10.92
CA ILE A 255 -8.93 42.19 10.43
C ILE A 255 -10.04 42.46 11.46
N VAL A 256 -10.59 41.43 12.09
CA VAL A 256 -11.62 41.55 13.13
C VAL A 256 -11.07 42.32 14.33
N ASN A 257 -9.86 41.96 14.80
CA ASN A 257 -9.21 42.65 15.90
C ASN A 257 -8.90 44.11 15.61
N GLN A 258 -8.46 44.42 14.38
CA GLN A 258 -8.21 45.79 13.97
C GLN A 258 -9.51 46.61 13.95
N LYS A 259 -10.58 46.08 13.33
CA LYS A 259 -11.89 46.73 13.32
C LYS A 259 -12.47 46.93 14.71
N TYR A 260 -12.26 45.94 15.61
CA TYR A 260 -12.65 46.06 17.00
C TYR A 260 -11.93 47.22 17.71
N HIS A 261 -10.63 47.35 17.50
CA HIS A 261 -9.82 48.41 18.08
C HIS A 261 -10.27 49.79 17.58
N ASP A 262 -10.54 49.90 16.28
CA ASP A 262 -11.03 51.13 15.64
C ASP A 262 -12.42 51.55 16.18
N LEU A 263 -13.33 50.56 16.35
CA LEU A 263 -14.66 50.79 16.90
C LEU A 263 -14.58 51.25 18.38
N LYS A 264 -13.73 50.66 19.17
CA LYS A 264 -13.49 51.05 20.56
C LYS A 264 -12.95 52.48 20.67
N HIS A 265 -12.04 52.87 19.75
CA HIS A 265 -11.52 54.21 19.67
C HIS A 265 -12.62 55.24 19.29
N GLN A 266 -13.47 54.90 18.31
CA GLN A 266 -14.60 55.73 17.90
C GLN A 266 -15.63 55.90 19.01
N ILE A 267 -15.98 54.88 19.76
CA ILE A 267 -16.87 54.92 20.93
C ILE A 267 -16.29 55.84 22.00
N ASN A 268 -15.00 55.76 22.30
CA ASN A 268 -14.37 56.63 23.27
C ASN A 268 -14.37 58.10 22.86
N LEU A 269 -14.18 58.38 21.58
CA LEU A 269 -14.28 59.74 21.03
C LEU A 269 -15.72 60.29 21.10
N LEU A 270 -16.73 59.47 20.82
CA LEU A 270 -18.13 59.84 20.95
C LEU A 270 -18.54 60.11 22.43
N LYS A 271 -18.04 59.30 23.36
CA LYS A 271 -18.24 59.52 24.81
C LYS A 271 -17.64 60.82 25.33
N SER A 272 -16.53 61.25 24.75
CA SER A 272 -15.84 62.48 25.13
C SER A 272 -16.50 63.76 24.56
N GLY A 273 -17.41 63.63 23.57
CA GLY A 273 -18.04 64.78 22.87
C GLY A 273 -19.56 64.85 22.91
N ALA A 274 -20.28 63.96 23.60
CA ALA A 274 -21.74 63.86 23.55
C ALA A 274 -22.41 64.47 24.76
N ASP A 275 -23.08 65.60 24.56
CA ASP A 275 -23.93 66.31 25.52
C ASP A 275 -25.41 65.82 25.50
N SER A 276 -25.69 64.57 25.15
CA SER A 276 -27.05 64.04 25.05
C SER A 276 -27.20 62.70 25.77
N GLU A 277 -28.10 62.68 26.74
CA GLU A 277 -28.48 61.52 27.59
C GLU A 277 -28.83 60.25 26.79
N LYS A 278 -29.46 60.37 25.61
CA LYS A 278 -29.78 59.27 24.70
C LYS A 278 -28.60 58.70 23.97
N ALA A 279 -27.59 59.51 23.64
CA ALA A 279 -26.35 59.03 23.02
C ALA A 279 -25.49 58.22 24.02
N GLY A 280 -25.57 58.59 25.32
CA GLY A 280 -24.94 57.88 26.41
C GLY A 280 -25.51 56.44 26.61
N GLU A 281 -26.84 56.31 26.61
CA GLU A 281 -27.50 55.00 26.76
C GLU A 281 -27.19 54.06 25.57
N TYR A 282 -27.19 54.55 24.34
CA TYR A 282 -26.88 53.78 23.14
C TYR A 282 -25.41 53.34 23.13
N LEU A 283 -24.52 54.21 23.55
CA LEU A 283 -23.09 53.92 23.67
C LEU A 283 -22.80 52.92 24.78
N GLU A 284 -23.49 52.98 25.92
CA GLU A 284 -23.39 51.98 26.98
C GLU A 284 -23.94 50.62 26.57
N GLN A 285 -25.00 50.60 25.77
CA GLN A 285 -25.53 49.36 25.20
C GLN A 285 -24.54 48.71 24.24
N MET A 286 -23.94 49.48 23.32
CA MET A 286 -22.87 49.03 22.40
C MET A 286 -21.62 48.58 23.20
N GLU A 287 -21.24 49.30 24.26
CA GLU A 287 -20.11 48.92 25.12
C GLU A 287 -20.39 47.63 25.88
N ARG A 288 -21.63 47.38 26.34
CA ARG A 288 -22.06 46.12 26.92
C ARG A 288 -22.00 44.98 25.92
N GLU A 289 -22.45 45.17 24.70
CA GLU A 289 -22.37 44.19 23.63
C GLU A 289 -20.91 43.86 23.28
N ILE A 290 -20.03 44.86 23.18
CA ILE A 290 -18.60 44.69 22.94
C ILE A 290 -17.91 43.99 24.14
N LYS A 291 -18.26 44.32 25.36
CA LYS A 291 -17.70 43.75 26.58
C LYS A 291 -18.09 42.25 26.76
N ILE A 292 -19.24 41.88 26.26
CA ILE A 292 -19.66 40.47 26.17
C ILE A 292 -18.69 39.68 25.24
N TYR A 293 -18.24 40.27 24.15
CA TYR A 293 -17.22 39.66 23.28
C TYR A 293 -15.82 39.62 23.91
N GLU A 294 -15.44 40.65 24.71
CA GLU A 294 -14.13 40.70 25.41
C GLU A 294 -13.98 39.68 26.56
N THR A 295 -15.10 39.41 27.26
CA THR A 295 -15.06 38.57 28.43
C THR A 295 -15.29 37.08 28.18
N GLN A 296 -15.95 36.73 27.09
CA GLN A 296 -16.34 35.35 26.83
C GLN A 296 -15.17 34.43 26.40
N ASN A 297 -14.07 34.97 25.87
CA ASN A 297 -13.05 34.15 25.22
C ASN A 297 -11.61 34.42 25.70
N LYS A 298 -11.41 34.84 26.93
CA LYS A 298 -10.08 34.96 27.52
C LYS A 298 -9.71 33.67 28.26
N THR A 299 -9.38 32.64 27.51
CA THR A 299 -8.97 31.34 28.06
C THR A 299 -7.50 31.34 28.52
N GLY A 300 -6.72 32.36 28.13
CA GLY A 300 -5.27 32.46 28.40
C GLY A 300 -4.40 31.84 27.30
N ASN A 301 -5.00 31.31 26.21
CA ASN A 301 -4.29 30.89 25.01
C ASN A 301 -4.81 31.67 23.80
N LYS A 302 -3.91 32.48 23.18
CA LYS A 302 -4.28 33.40 22.10
C LYS A 302 -4.90 32.70 20.87
N VAL A 303 -4.43 31.52 20.54
CA VAL A 303 -4.92 30.76 19.39
C VAL A 303 -6.34 30.25 19.66
N LEU A 304 -6.55 29.67 20.85
CA LEU A 304 -7.86 29.20 21.27
C LEU A 304 -8.86 30.36 21.37
N ASP A 305 -8.48 31.49 21.99
CA ASP A 305 -9.31 32.69 22.10
C ASP A 305 -9.79 33.18 20.73
N THR A 306 -8.90 33.13 19.80
CA THR A 306 -9.10 33.51 18.40
C THR A 306 -10.12 32.61 17.70
N ILE A 307 -9.97 31.29 17.86
CA ILE A 307 -10.87 30.29 17.25
C ILE A 307 -12.26 30.40 17.88
N LEU A 308 -12.32 30.45 19.20
CA LEU A 308 -13.59 30.58 19.93
C LEU A 308 -14.33 31.86 19.54
N THR A 309 -13.64 32.99 19.38
CA THR A 309 -14.23 34.25 18.93
C THR A 309 -14.83 34.12 17.53
N SER A 310 -14.07 33.58 16.59
CA SER A 310 -14.54 33.36 15.20
C SER A 310 -15.75 32.43 15.16
N LYS A 311 -15.71 31.30 15.89
CA LYS A 311 -16.79 30.31 15.91
C LYS A 311 -18.00 30.81 16.70
N SER A 312 -17.82 31.62 17.75
CA SER A 312 -18.91 32.24 18.49
C SER A 312 -19.72 33.22 17.59
N MET A 313 -19.03 34.04 16.79
CA MET A 313 -19.70 34.91 15.80
C MET A 313 -20.49 34.08 14.77
N HIS A 314 -19.93 32.96 14.31
CA HIS A 314 -20.62 32.08 13.39
C HIS A 314 -21.87 31.42 14.03
N CYS A 315 -21.76 30.94 15.26
CA CYS A 315 -22.86 30.39 16.03
C CYS A 315 -24.00 31.39 16.24
N GLN A 316 -23.66 32.60 16.61
CA GLN A 316 -24.63 33.65 16.86
C GLN A 316 -25.50 33.97 15.62
N ARG A 317 -24.90 34.03 14.42
CA ARG A 317 -25.63 34.24 13.15
C ARG A 317 -26.64 33.10 12.86
N HIS A 318 -26.43 31.90 13.44
CA HIS A 318 -27.31 30.76 13.25
C HIS A 318 -28.18 30.43 14.46
N GLY A 319 -28.17 31.33 15.49
CA GLY A 319 -28.92 31.14 16.74
C GLY A 319 -28.44 29.97 17.60
N ILE A 320 -27.15 29.64 17.54
CA ILE A 320 -26.51 28.60 18.31
C ILE A 320 -25.77 29.27 19.49
N GLU A 321 -25.98 28.76 20.70
CA GLU A 321 -25.24 29.18 21.90
C GLU A 321 -23.94 28.36 22.01
N LEU A 322 -22.76 29.04 22.00
CA LEU A 322 -21.46 28.42 22.20
C LEU A 322 -20.92 28.80 23.58
N LYS A 323 -20.66 27.81 24.42
CA LYS A 323 -20.03 28.00 25.74
C LYS A 323 -18.71 27.25 25.83
N PHE A 324 -17.67 27.93 26.36
CA PHE A 324 -16.39 27.33 26.68
C PHE A 324 -16.15 27.41 28.21
N MET A 325 -15.71 26.29 28.79
CA MET A 325 -15.37 26.18 30.23
C MET A 325 -13.99 25.50 30.35
N GLY A 326 -13.02 26.24 30.84
CA GLY A 326 -11.66 25.72 31.07
C GLY A 326 -10.58 26.79 30.91
N GLU A 327 -9.35 26.39 31.19
CA GLU A 327 -8.17 27.25 31.06
C GLU A 327 -7.38 26.90 29.82
N GLY A 328 -7.34 27.78 28.82
CA GLY A 328 -6.61 27.57 27.58
C GLY A 328 -5.09 27.46 27.75
N GLN A 329 -4.56 27.95 28.89
CA GLN A 329 -3.14 27.79 29.22
C GLN A 329 -2.72 26.31 29.31
N LEU A 330 -3.65 25.41 29.57
CA LEU A 330 -3.41 23.96 29.56
C LEU A 330 -2.98 23.42 28.21
N LEU A 331 -3.18 24.17 27.14
CA LEU A 331 -2.79 23.84 25.76
C LEU A 331 -1.41 24.37 25.35
N ASN A 332 -0.71 25.10 26.24
CA ASN A 332 0.56 25.72 25.90
C ASN A 332 1.71 24.73 25.55
N PHE A 333 1.50 23.45 25.77
CA PHE A 333 2.41 22.39 25.33
C PHE A 333 2.22 21.99 23.84
N MET A 334 1.12 22.41 23.22
CA MET A 334 0.79 22.14 21.82
C MET A 334 1.27 23.29 20.93
N GLU A 335 1.60 22.97 19.67
CA GLU A 335 1.87 23.99 18.68
C GLU A 335 0.59 24.74 18.25
N ASP A 336 0.70 26.01 17.90
CA ASP A 336 -0.42 26.85 17.47
C ASP A 336 -1.23 26.21 16.32
N MET A 337 -0.55 25.51 15.44
CA MET A 337 -1.15 24.82 14.29
C MET A 337 -1.99 23.62 14.72
N ASP A 338 -1.53 22.86 15.73
CA ASP A 338 -2.24 21.70 16.24
C ASP A 338 -3.49 22.12 17.03
N ILE A 339 -3.39 23.18 17.84
CA ILE A 339 -4.54 23.78 18.52
C ILE A 339 -5.59 24.24 17.49
N SER A 340 -5.14 24.92 16.44
CA SER A 340 -6.02 25.41 15.38
C SER A 340 -6.72 24.29 14.64
N ALA A 341 -5.98 23.23 14.27
CA ALA A 341 -6.54 22.08 13.57
C ALA A 341 -7.53 21.29 14.46
N LEU A 342 -7.16 21.04 15.72
CA LEU A 342 -7.97 20.27 16.66
C LEU A 342 -9.30 20.99 16.98
N PHE A 343 -9.20 22.21 17.49
CA PHE A 343 -10.39 22.98 17.92
C PHE A 343 -11.20 23.47 16.73
N GLY A 344 -10.55 23.81 15.60
CA GLY A 344 -11.24 24.18 14.36
C GLY A 344 -12.15 23.07 13.87
N ASN A 345 -11.61 21.85 13.68
CA ASN A 345 -12.37 20.70 13.19
C ASN A 345 -13.44 20.23 14.20
N MET A 346 -13.10 20.20 15.50
CA MET A 346 -14.02 19.77 16.55
C MET A 346 -15.24 20.72 16.61
N LEU A 347 -14.98 22.03 16.60
CA LEU A 347 -16.04 23.04 16.64
C LEU A 347 -16.88 23.04 15.39
N ASP A 348 -16.31 22.90 14.21
CA ASP A 348 -17.06 22.80 12.95
C ASP A 348 -18.03 21.62 12.98
N ASN A 349 -17.56 20.44 13.39
CA ASN A 349 -18.41 19.26 13.54
C ASN A 349 -19.52 19.46 14.56
N ALA A 350 -19.21 20.06 15.73
CA ALA A 350 -20.19 20.33 16.77
C ALA A 350 -21.25 21.36 16.33
N ILE A 351 -20.84 22.41 15.63
CA ILE A 351 -21.73 23.45 15.12
C ILE A 351 -22.65 22.88 14.02
N ASP A 352 -22.12 22.07 13.11
CA ASP A 352 -22.92 21.44 12.06
C ASP A 352 -23.95 20.46 12.66
N ALA A 353 -23.58 19.70 13.69
CA ALA A 353 -24.51 18.86 14.43
C ALA A 353 -25.59 19.67 15.16
N ALA A 354 -25.21 20.78 15.82
CA ALA A 354 -26.13 21.65 16.55
C ALA A 354 -27.14 22.38 15.65
N ARG A 355 -26.82 22.63 14.36
CA ARG A 355 -27.75 23.22 13.38
C ARG A 355 -28.99 22.35 13.17
N GLY A 356 -28.84 21.03 13.23
CA GLY A 356 -29.95 20.05 13.07
C GLY A 356 -30.66 19.68 14.36
N SER A 357 -30.20 20.19 15.52
CA SER A 357 -30.72 19.84 16.85
C SER A 357 -31.80 20.81 17.32
N GLU A 358 -32.76 20.32 18.13
CA GLU A 358 -33.73 21.15 18.84
C GLU A 358 -33.08 22.09 19.86
N HIS A 359 -32.01 21.63 20.49
CA HIS A 359 -31.23 22.39 21.49
C HIS A 359 -30.01 23.00 20.83
N LYS A 360 -30.13 24.11 20.10
CA LYS A 360 -29.06 24.83 19.41
C LYS A 360 -27.97 25.30 20.37
N LYS A 361 -27.21 24.37 20.98
CA LYS A 361 -26.20 24.67 22.00
C LYS A 361 -24.98 23.78 21.81
N VAL A 362 -23.79 24.36 21.98
CA VAL A 362 -22.50 23.68 21.98
C VAL A 362 -21.77 24.09 23.28
N ASP A 363 -21.54 23.13 24.17
CA ASP A 363 -20.75 23.30 25.39
C ASP A 363 -19.41 22.59 25.22
N ILE A 364 -18.30 23.29 25.49
CA ILE A 364 -16.95 22.73 25.44
C ILE A 364 -16.35 22.84 26.83
N LYS A 365 -15.80 21.73 27.32
CA LYS A 365 -15.09 21.67 28.58
C LYS A 365 -13.66 21.21 28.38
N LEU A 366 -12.73 21.97 28.93
CA LEU A 366 -11.31 21.61 28.97
C LEU A 366 -10.90 21.41 30.44
N MET A 367 -10.50 20.20 30.80
CA MET A 367 -10.18 19.86 32.21
C MET A 367 -9.01 18.88 32.28
N ILE A 368 -8.33 18.86 33.40
CA ILE A 368 -7.35 17.83 33.73
C ILE A 368 -8.02 16.78 34.63
N HIS A 369 -7.88 15.51 34.25
CA HIS A 369 -8.31 14.37 35.06
C HIS A 369 -7.22 13.30 35.06
N ASN A 370 -6.71 12.91 36.23
CA ASN A 370 -5.65 11.90 36.39
C ASN A 370 -4.45 12.11 35.47
N ASP A 371 -3.86 13.31 35.45
CA ASP A 371 -2.72 13.74 34.62
C ASP A 371 -2.99 13.69 33.10
N SER A 372 -4.23 13.53 32.69
CA SER A 372 -4.64 13.58 31.29
C SER A 372 -5.50 14.80 31.02
N LEU A 373 -5.25 15.48 29.91
CA LEU A 373 -6.09 16.59 29.42
C LEU A 373 -7.30 16.00 28.71
N ILE A 374 -8.49 16.37 29.17
CA ILE A 374 -9.76 15.94 28.60
C ILE A 374 -10.44 17.14 27.93
N ILE A 375 -10.90 16.94 26.71
CA ILE A 375 -11.74 17.86 25.96
C ILE A 375 -13.09 17.15 25.76
N GLU A 376 -14.14 17.73 26.28
CA GLU A 376 -15.51 17.21 26.19
C GLU A 376 -16.40 18.16 25.41
#